data_6ed89f581e8573660c1bdf2fce08a1b5
#
_entry.id   6ed89f581e8573660c1bdf2fce08a1b5
#
_cell.length_a   1.000
_cell.length_b   1.000
_cell.length_c   1.000
_cell.angle_alpha   90.00
_cell.angle_beta   90.00
_cell.angle_gamma   90.00
#
_symmetry.space_group_name_H-M   'P 1'
#
loop_
_entity.id
_entity.type
_entity.pdbx_description
1 polymer ?
#
loop_
_entity_poly.entity_id
_entity_poly.type
_entity_poly.pdbx_seq_one_letter_code
_entity_poly.pdbx_strand_id
1 'polypeptide(L)'
;MFILLLLAVAATAAHNCSWNYRFDADNNHFNVVYPDKNAVYYGMIIPQGIGTVRIENEYGHPIADYFSIQVYDSSNLVNSIYNFNDATIMTTDALTCPRTGYKLTLDLDINSSYFMLFRIYSSRLPLVNATYANVYYWAGPPPTTYLGNNRAPLCDIDYTQQSNIYSNITRYIYPTTNTVCLKNNVFLFMDVPAGSLTNADANYMIACIEPGVLYKITIKNPLLMCSLGFSGHPYINEAYDMRYMSLSVVSTTAPRPTVSTYQIPCDVGEYSVEIRVDAAISKPGLLYRQLLPNPNFPYSIAKAKKRCYIYANKTYDDLCIISVMGEYYPVIQRRSND
;
A
#
# COMPACT_ATOMS: atom_id res chain seq x y z
N MET A 1 -24.25 -1.64 10.88
CA MET A 1 -25.45 -1.89 10.04
C MET A 1 -25.55 -0.92 8.85
N PHE A 2 -25.05 0.31 8.89
CA PHE A 2 -25.15 1.28 7.78
C PHE A 2 -24.09 1.12 6.66
N ILE A 3 -22.94 0.52 6.94
CA ILE A 3 -21.89 0.28 5.91
C ILE A 3 -22.38 -0.77 4.88
N LEU A 4 -23.15 -1.75 5.32
CA LEU A 4 -23.78 -2.74 4.45
C LEU A 4 -24.75 -2.12 3.42
N LEU A 5 -25.44 -1.03 3.78
CA LEU A 5 -26.41 -0.42 2.87
C LEU A 5 -25.76 0.33 1.71
N LEU A 6 -24.57 0.90 1.92
CA LEU A 6 -23.88 1.69 0.89
C LEU A 6 -23.10 0.83 -0.10
N LEU A 7 -22.55 -0.28 0.36
CA LEU A 7 -21.99 -1.30 -0.54
C LEU A 7 -23.11 -2.08 -1.24
N ALA A 8 -24.27 -2.27 -0.60
CA ALA A 8 -25.42 -2.89 -1.24
C ALA A 8 -26.06 -2.01 -2.33
N VAL A 9 -26.04 -0.68 -2.20
CA VAL A 9 -26.49 0.23 -3.28
C VAL A 9 -25.50 0.25 -4.44
N ALA A 10 -24.19 0.10 -4.17
CA ALA A 10 -23.21 -0.13 -5.22
C ALA A 10 -23.32 -1.53 -5.86
N ALA A 11 -23.77 -2.53 -5.09
CA ALA A 11 -23.94 -3.91 -5.57
C ALA A 11 -25.08 -4.09 -6.57
N THR A 12 -26.11 -3.23 -6.56
CA THR A 12 -27.22 -3.31 -7.55
C THR A 12 -26.85 -2.76 -8.92
N ALA A 13 -25.73 -2.04 -9.03
CA ALA A 13 -25.13 -1.63 -10.30
C ALA A 13 -23.73 -2.24 -10.49
N ALA A 14 -23.36 -3.24 -9.67
CA ALA A 14 -22.07 -3.91 -9.78
C ALA A 14 -22.02 -4.62 -11.14
N HIS A 15 -21.44 -3.94 -12.11
CA HIS A 15 -20.90 -4.61 -13.25
C HIS A 15 -19.97 -5.71 -12.72
N ASN A 16 -20.18 -6.94 -13.11
CA ASN A 16 -19.32 -8.10 -12.78
C ASN A 16 -17.95 -7.96 -13.45
N CYS A 17 -17.36 -6.78 -13.42
CA CYS A 17 -16.11 -6.51 -14.10
C CYS A 17 -14.96 -6.34 -13.12
N SER A 18 -13.76 -6.73 -13.57
CA SER A 18 -12.54 -6.68 -12.78
C SER A 18 -11.86 -5.31 -12.86
N TRP A 19 -11.22 -4.91 -11.76
CA TRP A 19 -10.33 -3.74 -11.67
C TRP A 19 -10.98 -2.42 -12.10
N ASN A 20 -12.23 -2.21 -11.72
CA ASN A 20 -13.02 -1.05 -12.09
C ASN A 20 -12.67 0.24 -11.35
N TYR A 21 -11.77 0.17 -10.35
CA TYR A 21 -11.26 1.33 -9.63
C TYR A 21 -9.77 1.50 -9.88
N ARG A 22 -9.34 2.73 -10.14
CA ARG A 22 -7.94 3.11 -10.21
C ARG A 22 -7.68 4.24 -9.23
N PHE A 23 -6.72 4.04 -8.34
CA PHE A 23 -6.26 5.05 -7.40
C PHE A 23 -4.90 5.55 -7.87
N ASP A 24 -4.81 6.82 -8.14
CA ASP A 24 -3.61 7.45 -8.69
C ASP A 24 -3.44 8.83 -8.05
N ALA A 25 -2.46 8.95 -7.17
CA ALA A 25 -2.23 10.19 -6.43
C ALA A 25 -1.73 11.33 -7.32
N ASP A 26 -1.07 11.03 -8.45
CA ASP A 26 -0.54 12.04 -9.36
C ASP A 26 -1.63 12.74 -10.16
N ASN A 27 -2.70 12.02 -10.48
CA ASN A 27 -3.82 12.57 -11.24
C ASN A 27 -4.91 13.18 -10.36
N ASN A 28 -4.67 13.37 -9.05
CA ASN A 28 -5.65 13.79 -8.05
C ASN A 28 -6.90 12.91 -7.98
N HIS A 29 -6.88 11.73 -8.61
CA HIS A 29 -7.92 10.74 -8.51
C HIS A 29 -7.64 9.86 -7.29
N PHE A 30 -8.45 9.99 -6.26
CA PHE A 30 -8.33 9.19 -5.03
C PHE A 30 -7.01 9.39 -4.25
N ASN A 31 -6.56 10.64 -4.16
CA ASN A 31 -5.46 10.99 -3.28
C ASN A 31 -5.93 11.01 -1.82
N VAL A 32 -6.15 9.82 -1.26
CA VAL A 32 -6.61 9.63 0.12
C VAL A 32 -5.81 8.57 0.82
N VAL A 33 -5.76 8.66 2.14
CA VAL A 33 -5.15 7.63 2.99
C VAL A 33 -3.67 7.47 2.71
N TYR A 34 -3.00 8.57 2.37
CA TYR A 34 -1.56 8.57 2.13
C TYR A 34 -1.11 7.61 1.01
N PRO A 35 -1.68 7.67 -0.20
CA PRO A 35 -1.17 6.86 -1.28
C PRO A 35 0.27 7.27 -1.59
N ASP A 36 1.07 6.30 -2.03
CA ASP A 36 2.39 6.60 -2.57
C ASP A 36 2.24 7.10 -4.01
N LYS A 37 2.85 8.24 -4.35
CA LYS A 37 2.80 8.79 -5.71
C LYS A 37 3.57 7.96 -6.73
N ASN A 38 4.50 7.13 -6.26
CA ASN A 38 5.22 6.18 -7.11
C ASN A 38 4.48 4.84 -7.25
N ALA A 39 3.25 4.75 -6.75
CA ALA A 39 2.45 3.55 -6.81
C ALA A 39 1.14 3.79 -7.57
N VAL A 40 0.70 2.76 -8.28
CA VAL A 40 -0.63 2.69 -8.89
C VAL A 40 -1.41 1.58 -8.19
N TYR A 41 -2.67 1.86 -7.94
CA TYR A 41 -3.55 0.95 -7.24
C TYR A 41 -4.76 0.66 -8.12
N TYR A 42 -5.12 -0.63 -8.23
CA TYR A 42 -6.33 -1.08 -8.89
C TYR A 42 -7.20 -1.80 -7.87
N GLY A 43 -8.47 -1.45 -7.83
CA GLY A 43 -9.43 -2.03 -6.92
C GLY A 43 -10.62 -2.64 -7.62
N MET A 44 -11.28 -3.56 -6.94
CA MET A 44 -12.58 -4.10 -7.35
C MET A 44 -13.38 -4.60 -6.16
N ILE A 45 -14.70 -4.62 -6.32
CA ILE A 45 -15.60 -5.23 -5.35
C ILE A 45 -15.92 -6.65 -5.78
N ILE A 46 -15.81 -7.59 -4.86
CA ILE A 46 -16.30 -8.95 -5.00
C ILE A 46 -17.65 -9.00 -4.28
N PRO A 47 -18.78 -9.20 -5.01
CA PRO A 47 -20.12 -9.17 -4.40
C PRO A 47 -20.38 -10.41 -3.55
N GLN A 48 -21.40 -10.35 -2.71
CA GLN A 48 -21.97 -11.55 -2.05
C GLN A 48 -22.39 -12.59 -3.09
N GLY A 49 -22.41 -13.85 -2.70
CA GLY A 49 -22.75 -14.96 -3.59
C GLY A 49 -21.52 -15.59 -4.27
N ILE A 50 -20.33 -15.02 -4.11
CA ILE A 50 -19.07 -15.56 -4.65
C ILE A 50 -18.35 -16.33 -3.53
N GLY A 51 -18.20 -17.64 -3.71
CA GLY A 51 -17.48 -18.51 -2.76
C GLY A 51 -16.03 -18.75 -3.15
N THR A 52 -15.69 -18.64 -4.43
CA THR A 52 -14.32 -18.80 -4.91
C THR A 52 -13.95 -17.74 -5.93
N VAL A 53 -12.78 -17.17 -5.77
CA VAL A 53 -12.16 -16.25 -6.73
C VAL A 53 -10.82 -16.80 -7.18
N ARG A 54 -10.58 -16.80 -8.47
CA ARG A 54 -9.29 -17.14 -9.05
C ARG A 54 -8.73 -15.96 -9.80
N ILE A 55 -7.48 -15.66 -9.54
CA ILE A 55 -6.73 -14.56 -10.13
C ILE A 55 -5.60 -15.17 -10.94
N GLU A 56 -5.55 -14.87 -12.22
CA GLU A 56 -4.53 -15.37 -13.13
C GLU A 56 -3.89 -14.26 -13.92
N ASN A 57 -2.57 -14.30 -14.02
CA ASN A 57 -1.83 -13.50 -14.96
C ASN A 57 -0.97 -14.41 -15.84
N GLU A 58 -1.34 -14.54 -17.11
CA GLU A 58 -0.66 -15.38 -18.08
C GLU A 58 0.61 -14.73 -18.65
N TYR A 59 0.71 -13.41 -18.54
CA TYR A 59 1.78 -12.62 -19.17
C TYR A 59 2.94 -12.27 -18.22
N GLY A 60 2.95 -12.85 -17.03
CA GLY A 60 3.92 -12.56 -15.99
C GLY A 60 3.45 -11.48 -15.02
N HIS A 61 4.28 -11.19 -14.05
CA HIS A 61 4.00 -10.16 -13.04
C HIS A 61 4.51 -8.79 -13.49
N PRO A 62 4.00 -7.68 -12.90
CA PRO A 62 4.51 -6.36 -13.16
C PRO A 62 6.01 -6.25 -12.86
N ILE A 63 6.77 -5.61 -13.74
CA ILE A 63 8.15 -5.23 -13.44
C ILE A 63 8.10 -3.99 -12.56
N ALA A 64 8.16 -4.21 -11.27
CA ALA A 64 8.03 -3.19 -10.24
C ALA A 64 8.96 -3.51 -9.05
N ASP A 65 9.24 -2.52 -8.23
CA ASP A 65 10.04 -2.75 -7.02
C ASP A 65 9.25 -3.57 -5.98
N TYR A 66 7.91 -3.45 -6.03
CA TYR A 66 7.00 -4.25 -5.21
C TYR A 66 5.61 -4.29 -5.85
N PHE A 67 4.93 -5.42 -5.74
CA PHE A 67 3.50 -5.51 -5.99
C PHE A 67 2.80 -6.44 -4.98
N SER A 68 1.52 -6.21 -4.76
CA SER A 68 0.69 -7.10 -3.93
C SER A 68 -0.76 -7.09 -4.35
N ILE A 69 -1.44 -8.22 -4.07
CA ILE A 69 -2.90 -8.36 -4.15
C ILE A 69 -3.40 -8.62 -2.74
N GLN A 70 -4.28 -7.76 -2.25
CA GLN A 70 -4.85 -7.88 -0.92
C GLN A 70 -6.36 -7.87 -0.99
N VAL A 71 -7.00 -8.71 -0.18
CA VAL A 71 -8.46 -8.82 -0.08
C VAL A 71 -8.88 -8.42 1.31
N TYR A 72 -9.87 -7.56 1.40
CA TYR A 72 -10.45 -7.05 2.64
C TYR A 72 -11.91 -7.43 2.72
N ASP A 73 -12.38 -7.80 3.90
CA ASP A 73 -13.81 -7.83 4.16
C ASP A 73 -14.37 -6.41 4.06
N SER A 74 -15.44 -6.21 3.31
CA SER A 74 -16.03 -4.89 3.11
C SER A 74 -16.60 -4.28 4.40
N SER A 75 -16.87 -5.10 5.41
CA SER A 75 -17.26 -4.66 6.76
C SER A 75 -16.07 -4.20 7.61
N ASN A 76 -14.83 -4.62 7.25
CA ASN A 76 -13.62 -4.30 7.98
C ASN A 76 -12.43 -4.11 7.01
N LEU A 77 -12.27 -2.89 6.49
CA LEU A 77 -11.21 -2.53 5.55
C LEU A 77 -9.85 -2.26 6.22
N VAL A 78 -9.67 -2.57 7.51
CA VAL A 78 -8.40 -2.33 8.23
C VAL A 78 -7.39 -3.42 7.93
N ASN A 79 -7.81 -4.66 8.09
CA ASN A 79 -6.94 -5.81 7.94
C ASN A 79 -7.35 -6.61 6.70
N SER A 80 -6.36 -6.93 5.86
CA SER A 80 -6.60 -7.86 4.77
C SER A 80 -6.79 -9.27 5.32
N ILE A 81 -7.76 -9.98 4.77
CA ILE A 81 -7.98 -11.41 5.04
C ILE A 81 -7.03 -12.28 4.19
N TYR A 82 -6.64 -11.77 3.02
CA TYR A 82 -5.61 -12.34 2.17
C TYR A 82 -4.59 -11.28 1.79
N ASN A 83 -3.33 -11.67 1.83
CA ASN A 83 -2.21 -10.85 1.40
C ASN A 83 -1.26 -11.69 0.55
N PHE A 84 -1.23 -11.42 -0.73
CA PHE A 84 -0.31 -12.01 -1.68
C PHE A 84 0.61 -10.91 -2.20
N ASN A 85 1.83 -10.95 -1.80
CA ASN A 85 2.86 -10.10 -2.36
C ASN A 85 3.70 -10.87 -3.37
N ASP A 86 4.51 -10.13 -4.10
CA ASP A 86 5.41 -10.70 -5.09
C ASP A 86 6.30 -11.81 -4.49
N ALA A 87 6.69 -11.73 -3.21
CA ALA A 87 7.45 -12.78 -2.54
C ALA A 87 6.67 -14.09 -2.40
N THR A 88 5.40 -14.01 -2.02
CA THR A 88 4.55 -15.19 -1.83
C THR A 88 4.02 -15.75 -3.15
N ILE A 89 3.75 -14.90 -4.13
CA ILE A 89 3.24 -15.32 -5.45
C ILE A 89 4.28 -16.13 -6.22
N MET A 90 5.54 -15.73 -6.13
CA MET A 90 6.61 -16.38 -6.90
C MET A 90 7.18 -17.64 -6.26
N THR A 91 6.98 -17.87 -4.95
CA THR A 91 7.45 -19.11 -4.29
C THR A 91 6.72 -20.35 -4.75
N THR A 92 5.51 -20.24 -5.31
CA THR A 92 4.74 -21.38 -5.78
C THR A 92 5.23 -21.97 -7.11
N ASP A 93 5.95 -21.15 -7.94
CA ASP A 93 6.44 -21.60 -9.25
C ASP A 93 7.89 -21.14 -9.57
N ALA A 94 8.66 -20.77 -8.55
CA ALA A 94 9.93 -20.02 -8.66
C ALA A 94 11.08 -20.74 -9.37
N LEU A 95 10.93 -21.97 -9.81
CA LEU A 95 11.99 -22.71 -10.47
C LEU A 95 12.02 -22.58 -12.00
N THR A 96 11.05 -21.93 -12.63
CA THR A 96 10.87 -22.07 -14.08
C THR A 96 10.85 -20.78 -14.89
N CYS A 97 11.26 -19.66 -14.43
CA CYS A 97 11.40 -18.47 -15.29
C CYS A 97 10.60 -17.22 -14.86
N PRO A 98 11.19 -16.02 -14.91
CA PRO A 98 10.53 -14.78 -14.48
C PRO A 98 9.40 -14.29 -15.39
N ARG A 99 9.05 -15.06 -16.40
CA ARG A 99 7.95 -14.77 -17.34
C ARG A 99 6.74 -15.68 -17.20
N THR A 100 6.77 -16.63 -16.27
CA THR A 100 5.61 -17.48 -16.00
C THR A 100 4.56 -16.66 -15.25
N GLY A 101 3.34 -16.73 -15.72
CA GLY A 101 2.20 -16.14 -15.05
C GLY A 101 1.97 -16.75 -13.67
N TYR A 102 1.15 -16.11 -12.87
CA TYR A 102 0.75 -16.63 -11.56
C TYR A 102 -0.74 -16.96 -11.52
N LYS A 103 -1.08 -17.84 -10.60
CA LYS A 103 -2.45 -18.29 -10.37
C LYS A 103 -2.71 -18.36 -8.87
N LEU A 104 -3.69 -17.59 -8.42
CA LEU A 104 -4.13 -17.56 -7.03
C LEU A 104 -5.58 -18.02 -6.95
N THR A 105 -5.90 -18.85 -5.99
CA THR A 105 -7.29 -19.24 -5.68
C THR A 105 -7.61 -18.83 -4.26
N LEU A 106 -8.75 -18.18 -4.08
CA LEU A 106 -9.25 -17.64 -2.83
C LEU A 106 -10.58 -18.29 -2.51
N ASP A 107 -10.71 -18.85 -1.31
CA ASP A 107 -11.97 -19.31 -0.78
C ASP A 107 -12.56 -18.22 0.11
N LEU A 108 -13.77 -17.77 -0.22
CA LEU A 108 -14.45 -16.65 0.41
C LEU A 108 -15.78 -17.10 1.05
N ASP A 109 -16.19 -16.40 2.10
CA ASP A 109 -17.53 -16.59 2.63
C ASP A 109 -18.56 -16.00 1.66
N ILE A 110 -19.43 -16.85 1.13
CA ILE A 110 -20.48 -16.50 0.18
C ILE A 110 -21.47 -15.44 0.71
N ASN A 111 -21.58 -15.29 2.03
CA ASN A 111 -22.45 -14.33 2.68
C ASN A 111 -21.83 -12.94 2.86
N SER A 112 -20.56 -12.79 2.53
CA SER A 112 -19.82 -11.54 2.66
C SER A 112 -19.53 -10.91 1.31
N SER A 113 -19.31 -9.61 1.28
CA SER A 113 -18.72 -8.89 0.16
C SER A 113 -17.30 -8.48 0.49
N TYR A 114 -16.45 -8.35 -0.51
CA TYR A 114 -15.04 -8.06 -0.32
C TYR A 114 -14.57 -6.95 -1.23
N PHE A 115 -13.51 -6.28 -0.80
CA PHE A 115 -12.77 -5.33 -1.63
C PHE A 115 -11.38 -5.91 -1.91
N MET A 116 -11.03 -6.07 -3.18
CA MET A 116 -9.72 -6.52 -3.60
C MET A 116 -8.92 -5.35 -4.14
N LEU A 117 -7.67 -5.24 -3.70
CA LEU A 117 -6.76 -4.16 -4.06
C LEU A 117 -5.43 -4.72 -4.58
N PHE A 118 -5.09 -4.33 -5.81
CA PHE A 118 -3.81 -4.62 -6.44
C PHE A 118 -2.94 -3.37 -6.38
N ARG A 119 -1.77 -3.47 -5.77
CA ARG A 119 -0.79 -2.39 -5.60
C ARG A 119 0.46 -2.69 -6.41
N ILE A 120 0.95 -1.69 -7.12
CA ILE A 120 2.17 -1.76 -7.93
C ILE A 120 3.01 -0.53 -7.61
N TYR A 121 4.19 -0.71 -7.03
CA TYR A 121 5.09 0.37 -6.64
C TYR A 121 6.28 0.46 -7.59
N SER A 122 6.60 1.67 -8.03
CA SER A 122 7.74 1.95 -8.91
C SER A 122 7.78 1.05 -10.14
N SER A 123 6.69 1.03 -10.89
CA SER A 123 6.66 0.32 -12.16
C SER A 123 7.71 0.91 -13.11
N ARG A 124 8.62 0.07 -13.60
CA ARG A 124 9.67 0.46 -14.54
C ARG A 124 9.22 0.48 -16.00
N LEU A 125 8.04 -0.07 -16.25
CA LEU A 125 7.43 -0.08 -17.57
C LEU A 125 6.05 0.58 -17.50
N PRO A 126 5.59 1.19 -18.59
CA PRO A 126 4.22 1.65 -18.69
C PRO A 126 3.27 0.49 -18.35
N LEU A 127 2.34 0.75 -17.41
CA LEU A 127 1.31 -0.22 -17.07
C LEU A 127 0.33 -0.30 -18.24
N VAL A 128 0.50 -1.30 -19.08
CA VAL A 128 -0.42 -1.64 -20.16
C VAL A 128 -1.47 -2.62 -19.66
N ASN A 129 -2.59 -2.75 -20.38
CA ASN A 129 -3.69 -3.65 -20.02
C ASN A 129 -3.26 -5.10 -19.77
N ALA A 130 -2.12 -5.54 -20.33
CA ALA A 130 -1.54 -6.87 -20.10
C ALA A 130 -0.98 -7.09 -18.67
N THR A 131 -0.81 -6.03 -17.88
CA THR A 131 -0.39 -6.13 -16.47
C THR A 131 -1.53 -6.48 -15.52
N TYR A 132 -2.79 -6.40 -15.96
CA TYR A 132 -3.92 -6.77 -15.14
C TYR A 132 -4.08 -8.28 -15.09
N ALA A 133 -4.25 -8.80 -13.88
CA ALA A 133 -4.63 -10.18 -13.70
C ALA A 133 -6.08 -10.41 -14.14
N ASN A 134 -6.34 -11.53 -14.80
CA ASN A 134 -7.68 -12.00 -15.07
C ASN A 134 -8.32 -12.49 -13.78
N VAL A 135 -9.59 -12.18 -13.56
CA VAL A 135 -10.34 -12.57 -12.38
C VAL A 135 -11.53 -13.43 -12.79
N TYR A 136 -11.75 -14.53 -12.08
CA TYR A 136 -12.81 -15.50 -12.32
C TYR A 136 -13.59 -15.74 -11.03
N TYR A 137 -14.90 -15.92 -11.13
CA TYR A 137 -15.81 -16.06 -10.00
C TYR A 137 -16.64 -17.33 -10.07
N TRP A 138 -16.82 -17.99 -8.91
CA TRP A 138 -17.72 -19.13 -8.73
C TRP A 138 -18.47 -19.00 -7.40
N ALA A 139 -19.75 -19.41 -7.40
CA ALA A 139 -20.52 -19.51 -6.16
C ALA A 139 -20.05 -20.70 -5.27
N GLY A 140 -19.40 -21.71 -5.86
CA GLY A 140 -18.84 -22.88 -5.22
C GLY A 140 -17.39 -23.13 -5.65
N PRO A 141 -16.85 -24.33 -5.43
CA PRO A 141 -15.50 -24.66 -5.85
C PRO A 141 -15.36 -24.57 -7.38
N PRO A 142 -14.19 -24.12 -7.88
CA PRO A 142 -13.97 -24.00 -9.30
C PRO A 142 -14.06 -25.37 -9.99
N PRO A 143 -14.64 -25.46 -11.20
CA PRO A 143 -14.68 -26.70 -11.94
C PRO A 143 -13.27 -27.18 -12.29
N THR A 144 -13.09 -28.50 -12.33
CA THR A 144 -11.80 -29.12 -12.69
C THR A 144 -11.40 -28.85 -14.14
N THR A 145 -12.40 -28.64 -15.01
CA THR A 145 -12.20 -28.23 -16.39
C THR A 145 -12.50 -26.76 -16.53
N TYR A 146 -11.55 -26.01 -17.02
CA TYR A 146 -11.64 -24.57 -17.21
C TYR A 146 -12.62 -24.23 -18.33
N LEU A 147 -13.74 -23.62 -17.98
CA LEU A 147 -14.69 -23.07 -18.95
C LEU A 147 -14.62 -21.54 -18.82
N GLY A 148 -14.15 -20.88 -19.87
CA GLY A 148 -13.88 -19.44 -19.95
C GLY A 148 -15.03 -18.47 -19.68
N ASN A 149 -16.24 -18.98 -19.37
CA ASN A 149 -17.44 -18.17 -19.23
C ASN A 149 -17.55 -17.40 -17.89
N ASN A 150 -16.67 -17.68 -16.92
CA ASN A 150 -16.69 -17.06 -15.59
C ASN A 150 -15.63 -15.97 -15.44
N ARG A 151 -14.98 -15.57 -16.54
CA ARG A 151 -14.05 -14.45 -16.52
C ARG A 151 -14.82 -13.14 -16.34
N ALA A 152 -14.46 -12.38 -15.32
CA ALA A 152 -14.96 -11.03 -15.18
C ALA A 152 -14.33 -10.15 -16.30
N PRO A 153 -15.13 -9.48 -17.12
CA PRO A 153 -14.61 -8.56 -18.13
C PRO A 153 -13.83 -7.43 -17.44
N LEU A 154 -12.83 -6.87 -18.13
CA LEU A 154 -12.22 -5.62 -17.68
C LEU A 154 -13.26 -4.50 -17.84
N CYS A 155 -13.40 -3.67 -16.82
CA CYS A 155 -14.20 -2.47 -16.90
C CYS A 155 -13.42 -1.31 -17.46
N ASP A 156 -14.10 -0.46 -18.21
CA ASP A 156 -13.67 0.92 -18.35
C ASP A 156 -13.74 1.60 -16.99
N ILE A 157 -12.72 2.38 -16.65
CA ILE A 157 -12.69 3.10 -15.37
C ILE A 157 -13.69 4.26 -15.45
N ASP A 158 -14.83 4.10 -14.77
CA ASP A 158 -15.79 5.19 -14.62
C ASP A 158 -15.35 6.13 -13.51
N TYR A 159 -14.63 7.17 -13.86
CA TYR A 159 -14.15 8.20 -12.91
C TYR A 159 -15.29 8.93 -12.20
N THR A 160 -16.52 8.96 -12.74
CA THR A 160 -17.66 9.59 -12.11
C THR A 160 -18.20 8.75 -10.95
N GLN A 161 -18.38 7.44 -11.18
CA GLN A 161 -18.71 6.50 -10.09
C GLN A 161 -17.59 6.44 -9.05
N GLN A 162 -16.35 6.46 -9.50
CA GLN A 162 -15.18 6.49 -8.67
C GLN A 162 -15.19 7.71 -7.72
N SER A 163 -15.57 8.90 -8.19
CA SER A 163 -15.70 10.10 -7.37
C SER A 163 -16.79 9.96 -6.29
N ASN A 164 -17.90 9.32 -6.59
CA ASN A 164 -18.98 9.07 -5.63
C ASN A 164 -18.57 8.07 -4.55
N ILE A 165 -17.88 6.99 -4.93
CA ILE A 165 -17.32 6.02 -3.98
C ILE A 165 -16.27 6.68 -3.10
N TYR A 166 -15.42 7.52 -3.67
CA TYR A 166 -14.44 8.33 -2.94
C TYR A 166 -15.07 9.19 -1.86
N SER A 167 -16.10 9.96 -2.22
CA SER A 167 -16.82 10.80 -1.27
C SER A 167 -17.44 9.99 -0.13
N ASN A 168 -17.92 8.80 -0.43
CA ASN A 168 -18.48 7.89 0.56
C ASN A 168 -17.38 7.26 1.44
N ILE A 169 -16.31 6.75 0.86
CA ILE A 169 -15.16 6.21 1.60
C ILE A 169 -14.57 7.25 2.55
N THR A 170 -14.32 8.47 2.07
CA THR A 170 -13.76 9.54 2.91
C THR A 170 -14.68 9.98 4.03
N ARG A 171 -15.99 9.98 3.80
CA ARG A 171 -16.99 10.37 4.78
C ARG A 171 -17.14 9.37 5.93
N TYR A 172 -16.96 8.07 5.67
CA TYR A 172 -17.19 6.99 6.64
C TYR A 172 -15.91 6.48 7.29
N ILE A 173 -14.79 6.50 6.58
CA ILE A 173 -13.52 5.96 7.06
C ILE A 173 -12.83 6.92 8.04
N TYR A 174 -13.09 8.23 7.97
CA TYR A 174 -12.38 9.22 8.76
C TYR A 174 -13.29 10.13 9.56
N PRO A 175 -13.57 9.81 10.82
CA PRO A 175 -14.02 10.83 11.75
C PRO A 175 -12.95 11.94 11.79
N THR A 176 -13.36 13.16 11.60
CA THR A 176 -12.56 14.37 11.34
C THR A 176 -11.59 14.75 12.48
N THR A 177 -11.58 14.03 13.59
CA THR A 177 -10.97 14.43 14.85
C THR A 177 -9.62 13.79 15.18
N ASN A 178 -9.21 12.68 14.54
CA ASN A 178 -7.98 12.01 14.90
C ASN A 178 -6.77 12.65 14.21
N THR A 179 -5.98 13.40 14.98
CA THR A 179 -4.65 13.86 14.57
C THR A 179 -3.73 12.64 14.51
N VAL A 180 -3.28 12.29 13.32
CA VAL A 180 -2.38 11.15 13.08
C VAL A 180 -0.96 11.46 13.52
N CYS A 181 -0.65 12.75 13.63
CA CYS A 181 0.69 13.25 13.86
C CYS A 181 0.81 13.73 15.33
N LEU A 182 1.68 13.15 16.10
CA LEU A 182 1.75 13.34 17.55
C LEU A 182 2.89 14.28 17.99
N LYS A 183 3.98 14.37 17.23
CA LYS A 183 5.18 15.08 17.68
C LYS A 183 5.89 15.80 16.52
N ASN A 184 6.33 17.02 16.78
CA ASN A 184 7.07 17.80 15.79
C ASN A 184 8.49 17.29 15.60
N ASN A 185 8.91 17.14 14.34
CA ASN A 185 10.25 16.78 13.91
C ASN A 185 10.76 15.42 14.46
N VAL A 186 9.86 14.56 14.91
CA VAL A 186 10.19 13.21 15.42
C VAL A 186 9.30 12.20 14.72
N PHE A 187 9.91 11.20 14.10
CA PHE A 187 9.17 10.09 13.50
C PHE A 187 8.66 9.12 14.56
N LEU A 188 7.37 8.94 14.62
CA LEU A 188 6.71 7.97 15.48
C LEU A 188 5.90 6.99 14.65
N PHE A 189 5.60 5.82 15.22
CA PHE A 189 4.74 4.87 14.54
C PHE A 189 3.38 5.48 14.27
N MET A 190 2.93 5.28 13.06
CA MET A 190 1.58 5.66 12.68
C MET A 190 0.63 4.51 12.98
N ASP A 191 -0.30 4.73 13.89
CA ASP A 191 -1.47 3.87 13.99
C ASP A 191 -2.38 4.14 12.80
N VAL A 192 -2.51 3.12 11.95
CA VAL A 192 -3.30 3.24 10.73
C VAL A 192 -4.78 3.32 11.12
N PRO A 193 -5.49 4.39 10.75
CA PRO A 193 -6.89 4.54 11.11
C PRO A 193 -7.76 3.41 10.55
N ALA A 194 -8.83 3.07 11.26
CA ALA A 194 -9.81 2.10 10.80
C ALA A 194 -10.31 2.44 9.38
N GLY A 195 -10.41 1.44 8.52
CA GLY A 195 -10.86 1.59 7.15
C GLY A 195 -9.78 2.06 6.14
N SER A 196 -8.51 2.05 6.53
CA SER A 196 -7.41 2.63 5.72
C SER A 196 -6.89 1.75 4.60
N LEU A 197 -7.49 0.60 4.30
CA LEU A 197 -6.96 -0.34 3.31
C LEU A 197 -5.45 -0.60 3.57
N THR A 198 -5.13 -0.97 4.80
CA THR A 198 -3.75 -1.10 5.29
C THR A 198 -2.98 -2.09 4.44
N ASN A 199 -1.80 -1.70 3.97
CA ASN A 199 -0.90 -2.65 3.32
C ASN A 199 -0.21 -3.49 4.41
N ALA A 200 -0.51 -4.80 4.46
CA ALA A 200 0.05 -5.72 5.45
C ALA A 200 1.57 -5.84 5.39
N ASP A 201 2.17 -5.55 4.23
CA ASP A 201 3.61 -5.59 4.01
C ASP A 201 4.32 -4.26 4.32
N ALA A 202 3.55 -3.21 4.63
CA ALA A 202 4.08 -1.88 4.85
C ALA A 202 4.16 -1.53 6.34
N ASN A 203 5.23 -0.84 6.68
CA ASN A 203 5.40 -0.22 7.99
C ASN A 203 5.61 1.28 7.83
N TYR A 204 4.98 2.05 8.70
CA TYR A 204 4.92 3.49 8.58
C TYR A 204 5.35 4.20 9.85
N MET A 205 6.08 5.31 9.67
CA MET A 205 6.32 6.30 10.70
C MET A 205 5.92 7.68 10.17
N ILE A 206 5.43 8.54 11.05
CA ILE A 206 5.04 9.90 10.68
C ILE A 206 5.64 10.91 11.67
N ALA A 207 6.12 12.03 11.13
CA ALA A 207 6.56 13.19 11.89
C ALA A 207 5.72 14.40 11.54
N CYS A 208 5.33 15.22 12.53
CA CYS A 208 4.71 16.50 12.27
C CYS A 208 5.77 17.49 11.80
N ILE A 209 5.41 18.34 10.84
CA ILE A 209 6.24 19.45 10.36
C ILE A 209 5.41 20.72 10.25
N GLU A 210 6.07 21.86 10.16
CA GLU A 210 5.40 23.16 10.08
C GLU A 210 5.24 23.60 8.63
N PRO A 211 4.07 24.18 8.26
CA PRO A 211 3.89 24.74 6.92
C PRO A 211 4.82 25.94 6.69
N GLY A 212 5.25 26.14 5.45
CA GLY A 212 6.14 27.21 5.04
C GLY A 212 7.61 27.06 5.41
N VAL A 213 7.98 26.01 6.16
CA VAL A 213 9.34 25.79 6.65
C VAL A 213 10.13 24.89 5.69
N LEU A 214 11.44 25.15 5.58
CA LEU A 214 12.39 24.31 4.85
C LEU A 214 13.00 23.29 5.81
N TYR A 215 12.95 22.03 5.43
CA TYR A 215 13.56 20.92 6.15
C TYR A 215 14.58 20.18 5.31
N LYS A 216 15.67 19.74 5.93
CA LYS A 216 16.58 18.73 5.39
C LYS A 216 16.27 17.42 6.09
N ILE A 217 15.97 16.38 5.34
CA ILE A 217 15.76 15.03 5.84
C ILE A 217 16.90 14.15 5.35
N THR A 218 17.53 13.44 6.26
CA THR A 218 18.61 12.49 5.97
C THR A 218 18.20 11.10 6.41
N ILE A 219 18.38 10.13 5.53
CA ILE A 219 18.03 8.72 5.72
C ILE A 219 19.21 7.87 5.29
N LYS A 220 19.73 7.04 6.19
CA LYS A 220 20.69 6.02 5.80
C LYS A 220 19.96 4.91 5.05
N ASN A 221 20.47 4.56 3.86
CA ASN A 221 19.86 3.52 3.06
C ASN A 221 20.32 2.14 3.54
N PRO A 222 19.35 1.25 3.83
CA PRO A 222 19.62 -0.18 3.85
C PRO A 222 19.88 -0.68 2.43
N LEU A 223 20.35 -1.89 2.29
CA LEU A 223 20.51 -2.51 0.99
C LEU A 223 19.13 -2.74 0.37
N LEU A 224 18.76 -1.91 -0.62
CA LEU A 224 17.52 -2.06 -1.34
C LEU A 224 17.66 -3.11 -2.45
N MET A 225 16.58 -3.84 -2.70
CA MET A 225 16.59 -4.90 -3.69
C MET A 225 16.95 -4.42 -5.11
N CYS A 226 16.56 -3.22 -5.47
CA CYS A 226 16.88 -2.63 -6.76
C CYS A 226 18.38 -2.39 -6.98
N SER A 227 19.20 -2.28 -5.91
CA SER A 227 20.66 -2.16 -6.02
C SER A 227 21.35 -3.46 -6.46
N LEU A 228 20.70 -4.60 -6.35
CA LEU A 228 21.26 -5.90 -6.71
C LEU A 228 21.22 -6.23 -8.21
N GLY A 229 20.72 -5.31 -9.02
CA GLY A 229 20.49 -5.56 -10.46
C GLY A 229 19.35 -6.57 -10.66
N PHE A 230 18.46 -6.28 -11.57
CA PHE A 230 17.30 -7.13 -11.83
C PHE A 230 17.70 -8.40 -12.58
N SER A 231 18.20 -9.41 -11.88
CA SER A 231 18.50 -10.73 -12.46
C SER A 231 17.26 -11.63 -12.57
N GLY A 232 16.06 -11.07 -12.45
CA GLY A 232 14.81 -11.79 -12.67
C GLY A 232 14.35 -12.74 -11.55
N HIS A 233 15.12 -12.91 -10.48
CA HIS A 233 14.75 -13.73 -9.33
C HIS A 233 14.83 -12.94 -8.03
N PRO A 234 13.77 -12.24 -7.64
CA PRO A 234 13.76 -11.40 -6.45
C PRO A 234 13.82 -12.16 -5.11
N TYR A 235 13.79 -13.51 -5.11
CA TYR A 235 13.45 -14.28 -3.90
C TYR A 235 14.53 -15.18 -3.38
N ILE A 236 15.60 -15.42 -4.13
CA ILE A 236 16.59 -16.42 -3.76
C ILE A 236 17.73 -15.78 -2.94
N ASN A 237 17.81 -14.47 -2.86
CA ASN A 237 18.87 -13.79 -2.13
C ASN A 237 18.33 -13.15 -0.86
N GLU A 238 18.69 -13.71 0.28
CA GLU A 238 18.66 -13.08 1.59
C GLU A 238 19.51 -11.78 1.67
N ALA A 239 19.99 -11.31 0.53
CA ALA A 239 21.01 -10.27 0.40
C ALA A 239 20.44 -8.84 0.48
N TYR A 240 19.14 -8.61 0.46
CA TYR A 240 18.57 -7.27 0.60
C TYR A 240 18.00 -7.05 2.00
N ASP A 241 18.05 -5.79 2.47
CA ASP A 241 17.44 -5.39 3.74
C ASP A 241 15.99 -4.96 3.58
N MET A 242 15.64 -4.39 2.41
CA MET A 242 14.35 -3.76 2.15
C MET A 242 13.96 -3.84 0.67
N ARG A 243 12.67 -4.02 0.40
CA ARG A 243 12.15 -4.03 -0.99
C ARG A 243 12.00 -2.64 -1.55
N TYR A 244 11.36 -1.77 -0.81
CA TYR A 244 11.03 -0.42 -1.23
C TYR A 244 10.96 0.51 -0.03
N MET A 245 11.40 1.74 -0.23
CA MET A 245 11.32 2.82 0.74
C MET A 245 10.89 4.12 0.09
N SER A 246 10.10 4.89 0.81
CA SER A 246 9.73 6.25 0.38
C SER A 246 9.53 7.20 1.56
N LEU A 247 9.71 8.49 1.25
CA LEU A 247 9.36 9.60 2.11
C LEU A 247 8.30 10.44 1.41
N SER A 248 7.18 10.70 2.05
CA SER A 248 6.09 11.50 1.48
C SER A 248 5.78 12.71 2.35
N VAL A 249 5.51 13.84 1.71
CA VAL A 249 4.84 14.98 2.35
C VAL A 249 3.34 14.75 2.25
N VAL A 250 2.65 14.81 3.37
CA VAL A 250 1.23 14.50 3.47
C VAL A 250 0.49 15.58 4.25
N SER A 251 -0.82 15.72 4.01
CA SER A 251 -1.70 16.40 4.95
C SER A 251 -2.23 15.39 5.98
N THR A 252 -2.12 15.70 7.26
CA THR A 252 -2.64 14.82 8.32
C THR A 252 -4.14 15.02 8.59
N THR A 253 -4.76 16.00 7.94
CA THR A 253 -6.22 16.23 7.95
C THR A 253 -6.90 15.41 6.86
N ALA A 254 -8.10 14.91 7.15
CA ALA A 254 -8.91 14.21 6.15
C ALA A 254 -9.14 15.10 4.90
N PRO A 255 -9.07 14.53 3.71
CA PRO A 255 -8.97 13.12 3.33
C PRO A 255 -7.56 12.51 3.39
N ARG A 256 -6.59 13.19 3.97
CA ARG A 256 -5.19 12.77 4.15
C ARG A 256 -4.44 12.52 2.82
N PRO A 257 -4.42 13.52 1.95
CA PRO A 257 -3.75 13.41 0.67
C PRO A 257 -2.23 13.37 0.83
N THR A 258 -1.56 12.73 -0.11
CA THR A 258 -0.13 12.86 -0.35
C THR A 258 0.12 14.04 -1.28
N VAL A 259 1.03 14.92 -0.88
CA VAL A 259 1.41 16.11 -1.66
C VAL A 259 2.57 15.78 -2.60
N SER A 260 3.60 15.13 -2.07
CA SER A 260 4.75 14.64 -2.83
C SER A 260 5.28 13.35 -2.24
N THR A 261 5.94 12.54 -3.07
CA THR A 261 6.65 11.35 -2.65
C THR A 261 8.05 11.34 -3.23
N TYR A 262 9.02 11.07 -2.40
CA TYR A 262 10.41 10.89 -2.72
C TYR A 262 10.74 9.41 -2.55
N GLN A 263 10.94 8.72 -3.65
CA GLN A 263 11.47 7.35 -3.62
C GLN A 263 12.93 7.41 -3.20
N ILE A 264 13.32 6.55 -2.25
CA ILE A 264 14.69 6.48 -1.82
C ILE A 264 15.46 5.65 -2.84
N PRO A 265 16.51 6.21 -3.48
CA PRO A 265 17.24 5.53 -4.54
C PRO A 265 18.06 4.36 -3.98
N CYS A 266 18.33 3.37 -4.84
CA CYS A 266 18.92 2.10 -4.45
C CYS A 266 20.43 2.13 -4.27
N ASP A 267 21.10 3.05 -4.95
CA ASP A 267 22.54 3.05 -5.18
C ASP A 267 23.32 4.04 -4.30
N VAL A 268 22.66 4.62 -3.34
CA VAL A 268 23.24 5.59 -2.40
C VAL A 268 23.28 5.04 -0.98
N GLY A 269 24.39 5.19 -0.29
CA GLY A 269 24.53 4.77 1.11
C GLY A 269 23.74 5.66 2.08
N GLU A 270 23.54 6.94 1.70
CA GLU A 270 22.75 7.92 2.44
C GLU A 270 21.97 8.77 1.46
N TYR A 271 20.68 8.92 1.71
CA TYR A 271 19.77 9.78 0.97
C TYR A 271 19.48 11.04 1.77
N SER A 272 19.64 12.21 1.13
CA SER A 272 19.33 13.48 1.73
C SER A 272 18.48 14.32 0.78
N VAL A 273 17.38 14.87 1.29
CA VAL A 273 16.46 15.71 0.52
C VAL A 273 16.10 16.97 1.29
N GLU A 274 16.01 18.10 0.58
CA GLU A 274 15.48 19.34 1.11
C GLU A 274 14.03 19.52 0.66
N ILE A 275 13.14 19.75 1.61
CA ILE A 275 11.72 19.85 1.40
C ILE A 275 11.22 21.17 1.96
N ARG A 276 10.76 22.07 1.08
CA ARG A 276 9.97 23.23 1.49
C ARG A 276 8.51 22.83 1.55
N VAL A 277 7.95 22.93 2.74
CA VAL A 277 6.55 22.58 2.97
C VAL A 277 5.68 23.75 2.50
N ASP A 278 4.71 23.47 1.61
CA ASP A 278 3.76 24.50 1.17
C ASP A 278 2.95 25.02 2.37
N ALA A 279 2.91 26.34 2.51
CA ALA A 279 2.16 27.02 3.59
C ALA A 279 0.65 26.76 3.55
N ALA A 280 0.11 26.36 2.39
CA ALA A 280 -1.30 26.03 2.21
C ALA A 280 -1.69 24.65 2.75
N ILE A 281 -0.72 23.78 3.05
CA ILE A 281 -1.00 22.44 3.55
C ILE A 281 -1.43 22.53 5.02
N SER A 282 -2.66 22.12 5.29
CA SER A 282 -3.16 22.03 6.66
C SER A 282 -2.52 20.85 7.39
N LYS A 283 -1.90 21.12 8.55
CA LYS A 283 -1.24 20.12 9.41
C LYS A 283 -0.35 19.14 8.61
N PRO A 284 0.73 19.64 8.00
CA PRO A 284 1.59 18.78 7.20
C PRO A 284 2.35 17.77 8.06
N GLY A 285 2.65 16.63 7.46
CA GLY A 285 3.47 15.57 8.04
C GLY A 285 4.44 14.99 7.02
N LEU A 286 5.50 14.37 7.53
CA LEU A 286 6.41 13.53 6.77
C LEU A 286 6.09 12.07 7.07
N LEU A 287 5.68 11.32 6.06
CA LEU A 287 5.39 9.90 6.14
C LEU A 287 6.58 9.11 5.59
N TYR A 288 7.24 8.33 6.43
CA TYR A 288 8.29 7.41 6.08
C TYR A 288 7.72 6.00 5.98
N ARG A 289 7.95 5.34 4.83
CA ARG A 289 7.41 4.02 4.50
C ARG A 289 8.51 3.03 4.21
N GLN A 290 8.37 1.84 4.77
CA GLN A 290 9.18 0.66 4.46
C GLN A 290 8.27 -0.49 4.04
N LEU A 291 8.58 -1.13 2.89
CA LEU A 291 7.87 -2.30 2.38
C LEU A 291 8.76 -3.54 2.41
N LEU A 292 8.21 -4.65 2.91
CA LEU A 292 8.85 -5.96 2.99
C LEU A 292 10.30 -5.88 3.48
N PRO A 293 10.52 -5.48 4.74
CA PRO A 293 11.84 -5.57 5.33
C PRO A 293 12.25 -7.04 5.46
N ASN A 294 13.52 -7.33 5.16
CA ASN A 294 14.10 -8.63 5.41
C ASN A 294 13.93 -8.98 6.90
N PRO A 295 13.44 -10.17 7.24
CA PRO A 295 13.29 -10.58 8.64
C PRO A 295 14.58 -10.51 9.47
N ASN A 296 15.74 -10.63 8.82
CA ASN A 296 17.05 -10.54 9.45
C ASN A 296 17.57 -9.10 9.57
N PHE A 297 16.98 -8.13 8.90
CA PHE A 297 17.36 -6.73 9.03
C PHE A 297 16.88 -6.16 10.40
N PRO A 298 17.80 -5.89 11.35
CA PRO A 298 17.42 -5.59 12.72
C PRO A 298 16.89 -4.17 12.94
N TYR A 299 17.14 -3.25 12.00
CA TYR A 299 16.89 -1.81 12.11
C TYR A 299 15.61 -1.35 11.40
N SER A 300 14.74 -2.28 11.00
CA SER A 300 13.49 -1.96 10.34
C SER A 300 12.44 -1.36 11.28
N ILE A 301 11.52 -0.56 10.71
CA ILE A 301 10.32 -0.08 11.44
C ILE A 301 9.56 -1.26 12.08
N ALA A 302 9.43 -2.39 11.36
CA ALA A 302 8.77 -3.59 11.87
C ALA A 302 9.43 -4.14 13.15
N LYS A 303 10.76 -4.17 13.19
CA LYS A 303 11.52 -4.62 14.39
C LYS A 303 11.38 -3.63 15.54
N ALA A 304 11.48 -2.33 15.26
CA ALA A 304 11.31 -1.29 16.26
C ALA A 304 9.87 -1.33 16.84
N LYS A 305 8.85 -1.46 15.97
CA LYS A 305 7.45 -1.59 16.40
C LYS A 305 7.25 -2.77 17.35
N LYS A 306 7.83 -3.93 17.04
CA LYS A 306 7.74 -5.12 17.90
C LYS A 306 8.46 -4.95 19.23
N ARG A 307 9.65 -4.31 19.26
CA ARG A 307 10.49 -4.19 20.45
C ARG A 307 10.07 -3.07 21.40
N CYS A 308 9.56 -1.97 20.85
CA CYS A 308 9.33 -0.74 21.61
C CYS A 308 7.89 -0.54 22.06
N TYR A 309 7.02 -1.53 21.86
CA TYR A 309 5.64 -1.48 22.31
C TYR A 309 5.52 -1.66 23.82
N ILE A 310 4.90 -0.70 24.50
CA ILE A 310 4.65 -0.73 25.93
C ILE A 310 3.22 -1.26 26.17
N TYR A 311 3.11 -2.52 26.60
CA TYR A 311 1.82 -3.18 26.78
C TYR A 311 0.94 -2.51 27.86
N ALA A 312 1.56 -1.94 28.90
CA ALA A 312 0.84 -1.37 30.04
C ALA A 312 -0.09 -0.21 29.65
N ASN A 313 0.35 0.65 28.75
CA ASN A 313 -0.39 1.84 28.31
C ASN A 313 -0.73 1.84 26.81
N LYS A 314 -0.42 0.75 26.10
CA LYS A 314 -0.64 0.58 24.65
C LYS A 314 0.03 1.69 23.81
N THR A 315 1.21 2.13 24.20
CA THR A 315 1.99 3.17 23.52
C THR A 315 3.34 2.63 23.06
N TYR A 316 4.13 3.49 22.44
CA TYR A 316 5.50 3.19 22.01
C TYR A 316 6.49 4.12 22.73
N ASP A 317 7.66 3.58 23.02
CA ASP A 317 8.77 4.35 23.59
C ASP A 317 9.60 4.97 22.47
N ASP A 318 9.60 6.30 22.36
CA ASP A 318 10.30 7.06 21.33
C ASP A 318 11.82 6.83 21.36
N LEU A 319 12.42 6.79 22.55
CA LEU A 319 13.86 6.56 22.70
C LEU A 319 14.24 5.13 22.30
N CYS A 320 13.38 4.17 22.62
CA CYS A 320 13.56 2.80 22.17
C CYS A 320 13.51 2.71 20.64
N ILE A 321 12.56 3.41 19.98
CA ILE A 321 12.45 3.41 18.51
C ILE A 321 13.75 3.91 17.87
N ILE A 322 14.25 5.07 18.35
CA ILE A 322 15.51 5.66 17.87
C ILE A 322 16.67 4.69 18.10
N SER A 323 16.74 4.09 19.29
CA SER A 323 17.80 3.14 19.65
C SER A 323 17.78 1.87 18.78
N VAL A 324 16.59 1.30 18.53
CA VAL A 324 16.46 0.08 17.71
C VAL A 324 16.80 0.34 16.26
N MET A 325 16.32 1.45 15.69
CA MET A 325 16.60 1.80 14.30
C MET A 325 18.02 2.33 14.10
N GLY A 326 18.65 2.88 15.15
CA GLY A 326 20.02 3.38 15.12
C GLY A 326 20.22 4.40 14.00
N GLU A 327 21.27 4.22 13.21
CA GLU A 327 21.61 5.10 12.09
C GLU A 327 20.59 5.11 10.93
N TYR A 328 19.67 4.13 10.87
CA TYR A 328 18.58 4.05 9.88
C TYR A 328 17.33 4.83 10.30
N TYR A 329 17.33 5.43 11.49
CA TYR A 329 16.26 6.33 11.90
C TYR A 329 16.39 7.65 11.14
N PRO A 330 15.30 8.11 10.44
CA PRO A 330 15.38 9.34 9.65
C PRO A 330 15.61 10.57 10.53
N VAL A 331 16.54 11.42 10.13
CA VAL A 331 16.90 12.66 10.84
C VAL A 331 16.26 13.85 10.14
N ILE A 332 15.52 14.66 10.90
CA ILE A 332 14.89 15.90 10.43
C ILE A 332 15.65 17.09 11.00
N GLN A 333 16.10 17.97 10.12
CA GLN A 333 16.74 19.23 10.46
C GLN A 333 15.95 20.42 9.88
N ARG A 334 15.48 21.30 10.74
CA ARG A 334 14.90 22.58 10.32
C ARG A 334 16.04 23.46 9.77
N ARG A 335 15.84 24.06 8.60
CA ARG A 335 16.75 25.04 8.03
C ARG A 335 16.27 26.44 8.35
N SER A 336 17.20 27.34 8.70
CA SER A 336 16.91 28.77 8.76
C SER A 336 16.58 29.26 7.33
N ASN A 337 15.56 30.09 7.21
CA ASN A 337 15.33 30.84 5.97
C ASN A 337 16.40 31.97 5.95
N ASP A 338 17.59 31.64 5.45
CA ASP A 338 18.57 32.69 5.13
C ASP A 338 18.17 33.38 3.82
#